data_e1b1e25a03f05b649e5433a9fa1a0148
#
_entry.id   e1b1e25a03f05b649e5433a9fa1a0148
#
_cell.length_a   1.000
_cell.length_b   1.000
_cell.length_c   1.000
_cell.angle_alpha   90.00
_cell.angle_beta   90.00
_cell.angle_gamma   90.00
#
_symmetry.space_group_name_H-M   'P 1'
#
loop_
_entity.id
_entity.type
_entity.pdbx_description
1 polymer ?
#
loop_
_entity_poly.entity_id
_entity_poly.type
_entity_poly.pdbx_seq_one_letter_code
_entity_poly.pdbx_strand_id
1 'polypeptide(L)'
;GIDAEERNQSEAIGHNLYVQAELEVPIIATIIGEGGSGGALAIAMGDVVLMLQNSTYSVISPEGCASILWKTADKAPEAAEQLGLTAQRLKALGLIDKIVAEPTGGAHRDYDTMMSSMRKALAESLKTFDGMKVDALLERRHERLMSYGKFKEIEAKS
;
A
#
# COMPACT_ATOMS: atom_id res chain seq x y z
N GLY A 1 -11.77 16.05 -6.57
CA GLY A 1 -12.85 16.89 -7.10
C GLY A 1 -12.30 17.90 -8.12
N ILE A 2 -13.14 18.68 -8.79
CA ILE A 2 -12.74 19.63 -9.84
C ILE A 2 -11.63 20.57 -9.38
N ASP A 3 -11.73 21.15 -8.19
CA ASP A 3 -10.71 22.03 -7.63
C ASP A 3 -9.32 21.40 -7.53
N ALA A 4 -9.25 20.10 -7.29
CA ALA A 4 -7.99 19.36 -7.22
C ALA A 4 -7.41 19.14 -8.63
N GLU A 5 -8.25 18.81 -9.60
CA GLU A 5 -7.84 18.66 -11.01
C GLU A 5 -7.35 19.99 -11.60
N GLU A 6 -8.02 21.10 -11.31
CA GLU A 6 -7.60 22.44 -11.73
C GLU A 6 -6.26 22.87 -11.14
N ARG A 7 -5.83 22.24 -10.03
CA ARG A 7 -4.53 22.45 -9.37
C ARG A 7 -3.48 21.41 -9.75
N ASN A 8 -3.66 20.70 -10.85
CA ASN A 8 -2.72 19.69 -11.36
C ASN A 8 -2.47 18.51 -10.40
N GLN A 9 -3.50 18.02 -9.70
CA GLN A 9 -3.36 16.87 -8.80
C GLN A 9 -2.82 15.65 -9.54
N SER A 10 -3.30 15.36 -10.74
CA SER A 10 -2.90 14.18 -11.51
C SER A 10 -1.41 14.23 -11.88
N GLU A 11 -0.92 15.40 -12.30
CA GLU A 11 0.49 15.61 -12.61
C GLU A 11 1.35 15.47 -11.36
N ALA A 12 0.94 16.08 -10.23
CA ALA A 12 1.66 15.99 -8.97
C ALA A 12 1.80 14.53 -8.47
N ILE A 13 0.75 13.72 -8.61
CA ILE A 13 0.80 12.29 -8.28
C ILE A 13 1.78 11.57 -9.18
N GLY A 14 1.71 11.75 -10.50
CA GLY A 14 2.62 11.13 -11.46
C GLY A 14 4.07 11.52 -11.21
N HIS A 15 4.34 12.80 -10.99
CA HIS A 15 5.68 13.29 -10.68
C HIS A 15 6.22 12.70 -9.37
N ASN A 16 5.41 12.61 -8.33
CA ASN A 16 5.80 11.99 -7.06
C ASN A 16 6.19 10.52 -7.23
N LEU A 17 5.46 9.74 -8.03
CA LEU A 17 5.81 8.35 -8.32
C LEU A 17 7.18 8.25 -8.99
N TYR A 18 7.43 9.11 -9.98
CA TYR A 18 8.70 9.17 -10.68
C TYR A 18 9.85 9.49 -9.72
N VAL A 19 9.72 10.56 -8.92
CA VAL A 19 10.74 10.96 -7.95
C VAL A 19 11.00 9.86 -6.91
N GLN A 20 9.95 9.23 -6.39
CA GLN A 20 10.08 8.14 -5.41
C GLN A 20 10.84 6.93 -5.97
N ALA A 21 10.67 6.62 -7.26
CA ALA A 21 11.38 5.52 -7.88
C ALA A 21 12.90 5.69 -7.84
N GLU A 22 13.38 6.93 -7.94
CA GLU A 22 14.80 7.29 -8.02
C GLU A 22 15.43 7.73 -6.69
N LEU A 23 14.66 7.77 -5.58
CA LEU A 23 15.19 8.19 -4.29
C LEU A 23 16.30 7.25 -3.80
N GLU A 24 17.47 7.82 -3.54
CA GLU A 24 18.67 7.10 -3.06
C GLU A 24 18.66 6.85 -1.54
N VAL A 25 17.49 6.90 -0.93
CA VAL A 25 17.25 6.61 0.48
C VAL A 25 16.09 5.63 0.65
N PRO A 26 16.07 4.82 1.73
CA PRO A 26 14.96 3.91 1.98
C PRO A 26 13.64 4.65 2.17
N ILE A 27 12.58 4.12 1.57
CA ILE A 27 11.20 4.60 1.70
C ILE A 27 10.41 3.59 2.52
N ILE A 28 9.96 4.00 3.71
CA ILE A 28 9.06 3.19 4.54
C ILE A 28 7.68 3.86 4.52
N ALA A 29 6.75 3.24 3.82
CA ALA A 29 5.37 3.71 3.79
C ALA A 29 4.55 3.03 4.89
N THR A 30 3.63 3.77 5.52
CA THR A 30 2.76 3.23 6.55
C THR A 30 1.32 3.61 6.30
N ILE A 31 0.44 2.62 6.17
CA ILE A 31 -1.00 2.81 6.04
C ILE A 31 -1.58 2.86 7.45
N ILE A 32 -2.05 4.04 7.86
CA ILE A 32 -2.57 4.30 9.20
C ILE A 32 -4.10 4.42 9.26
N GLY A 33 -4.78 4.33 8.14
CA GLY A 33 -6.23 4.44 7.99
C GLY A 33 -6.65 3.90 6.64
N GLU A 34 -7.02 4.76 5.72
CA GLU A 34 -7.44 4.39 4.37
C GLU A 34 -6.38 4.80 3.35
N GLY A 35 -5.75 3.82 2.71
CA GLY A 35 -4.88 4.03 1.55
C GLY A 35 -5.66 3.69 0.27
N GLY A 36 -5.88 4.67 -0.59
CA GLY A 36 -6.74 4.45 -1.77
C GLY A 36 -6.28 5.16 -3.04
N SER A 37 -6.75 4.65 -4.17
CA SER A 37 -6.60 5.24 -5.50
C SER A 37 -5.15 5.61 -5.85
N GLY A 38 -4.89 6.81 -6.35
CA GLY A 38 -3.55 7.32 -6.67
C GLY A 38 -2.61 7.38 -5.46
N GLY A 39 -3.16 7.64 -4.25
CA GLY A 39 -2.40 7.53 -2.99
C GLY A 39 -1.94 6.11 -2.70
N ALA A 40 -2.76 5.10 -3.04
CA ALA A 40 -2.37 3.70 -2.92
C ALA A 40 -1.15 3.36 -3.81
N LEU A 41 -1.08 3.89 -5.02
CA LEU A 41 0.06 3.72 -5.91
C LEU A 41 1.34 4.33 -5.31
N ALA A 42 1.25 5.55 -4.76
CA ALA A 42 2.38 6.21 -4.12
C ALA A 42 2.90 5.43 -2.89
N ILE A 43 2.00 4.87 -2.07
CA ILE A 43 2.35 3.99 -0.95
C ILE A 43 3.08 2.74 -1.43
N ALA A 44 2.64 2.16 -2.55
CA ALA A 44 3.26 0.95 -3.13
C ALA A 44 4.72 1.17 -3.57
N MET A 45 5.15 2.42 -3.81
CA MET A 45 6.55 2.75 -4.11
C MET A 45 7.50 2.57 -2.93
N GLY A 46 6.97 2.33 -1.73
CA GLY A 46 7.79 2.08 -0.54
C GLY A 46 8.64 0.82 -0.65
N ASP A 47 9.89 0.90 -0.18
CA ASP A 47 10.78 -0.27 -0.03
C ASP A 47 10.28 -1.22 1.05
N VAL A 48 9.55 -0.69 2.02
CA VAL A 48 8.78 -1.41 3.03
C VAL A 48 7.42 -0.76 3.19
N VAL A 49 6.36 -1.56 3.15
CA VAL A 49 4.99 -1.11 3.38
C VAL A 49 4.45 -1.72 4.67
N LEU A 50 4.25 -0.86 5.66
CA LEU A 50 3.62 -1.21 6.93
C LEU A 50 2.13 -0.86 6.86
N MET A 51 1.30 -1.58 7.61
CA MET A 51 -0.12 -1.31 7.67
C MET A 51 -0.65 -1.56 9.09
N LEU A 52 -1.44 -0.64 9.63
CA LEU A 52 -2.14 -0.86 10.88
C LEU A 52 -3.18 -1.97 10.72
N GLN A 53 -3.41 -2.69 11.80
CA GLN A 53 -4.25 -3.90 11.81
C GLN A 53 -5.66 -3.66 11.28
N ASN A 54 -6.25 -2.50 11.57
CA ASN A 54 -7.62 -2.14 11.22
C ASN A 54 -7.71 -1.17 10.02
N SER A 55 -6.59 -0.90 9.35
CA SER A 55 -6.54 -0.07 8.16
C SER A 55 -7.05 -0.82 6.92
N THR A 56 -7.40 -0.05 5.89
CA THR A 56 -7.77 -0.56 4.57
C THR A 56 -6.83 -0.02 3.48
N TYR A 57 -6.61 -0.81 2.46
CA TYR A 57 -5.74 -0.43 1.34
C TYR A 57 -6.26 -1.03 0.05
N SER A 58 -6.59 -0.16 -0.92
CA SER A 58 -7.09 -0.60 -2.22
C SER A 58 -6.96 0.48 -3.28
N VAL A 59 -6.93 0.07 -4.55
CA VAL A 59 -6.87 0.98 -5.71
C VAL A 59 -8.17 1.76 -5.92
N ILE A 60 -9.30 1.25 -5.44
CA ILE A 60 -10.64 1.84 -5.63
C ILE A 60 -11.53 1.48 -4.42
N SER A 61 -12.54 2.31 -4.14
CA SER A 61 -13.54 1.96 -3.14
C SER A 61 -14.42 0.78 -3.59
N PRO A 62 -14.97 -0.02 -2.66
CA PRO A 62 -15.88 -1.10 -3.00
C PRO A 62 -17.08 -0.64 -3.83
N GLU A 63 -17.66 0.52 -3.51
CA GLU A 63 -18.77 1.13 -4.25
C GLU A 63 -18.39 1.48 -5.67
N GLY A 64 -17.19 2.08 -5.85
CA GLY A 64 -16.64 2.41 -7.17
C GLY A 64 -16.38 1.16 -7.99
N CYS A 65 -15.77 0.14 -7.39
CA CYS A 65 -15.54 -1.16 -8.02
C CYS A 65 -16.86 -1.82 -8.46
N ALA A 66 -17.84 -1.86 -7.55
CA ALA A 66 -19.16 -2.42 -7.84
C ALA A 66 -19.88 -1.68 -8.97
N SER A 67 -19.82 -0.35 -8.96
CA SER A 67 -20.43 0.48 -10.01
C SER A 67 -19.81 0.22 -11.39
N ILE A 68 -18.50 -0.01 -11.46
CA ILE A 68 -17.82 -0.33 -12.71
C ILE A 68 -18.17 -1.73 -13.20
N LEU A 69 -18.05 -2.74 -12.34
CA LEU A 69 -18.18 -4.15 -12.72
C LEU A 69 -19.63 -4.60 -12.86
N TRP A 70 -20.50 -4.20 -11.95
CA TRP A 70 -21.89 -4.65 -11.88
C TRP A 70 -22.92 -3.58 -12.19
N LYS A 71 -22.48 -2.34 -12.49
CA LYS A 71 -23.35 -1.20 -12.81
C LYS A 71 -24.30 -0.80 -11.67
N THR A 72 -23.99 -1.20 -10.44
CA THR A 72 -24.72 -0.84 -9.23
C THR A 72 -23.80 -0.81 -8.01
N ALA A 73 -23.97 0.17 -7.13
CA ALA A 73 -23.23 0.26 -5.87
C ALA A 73 -23.72 -0.78 -4.82
N ASP A 74 -24.89 -1.38 -5.02
CA ASP A 74 -25.46 -2.37 -4.08
C ASP A 74 -24.55 -3.62 -3.93
N LYS A 75 -23.66 -3.83 -4.90
CA LYS A 75 -22.66 -4.91 -4.89
C LYS A 75 -21.35 -4.54 -4.17
N ALA A 76 -21.32 -3.43 -3.43
CA ALA A 76 -20.14 -3.03 -2.66
C ALA A 76 -19.65 -4.10 -1.66
N PRO A 77 -20.51 -4.84 -0.93
CA PRO A 77 -20.03 -5.91 -0.05
C PRO A 77 -19.27 -7.01 -0.79
N GLU A 78 -19.78 -7.47 -1.93
CA GLU A 78 -19.10 -8.46 -2.79
C GLU A 78 -17.79 -7.91 -3.36
N ALA A 79 -17.79 -6.64 -3.76
CA ALA A 79 -16.57 -5.97 -4.23
C ALA A 79 -15.50 -5.89 -3.13
N ALA A 80 -15.89 -5.53 -1.90
CA ALA A 80 -14.98 -5.47 -0.75
C ALA A 80 -14.32 -6.82 -0.45
N GLU A 81 -15.10 -7.90 -0.50
CA GLU A 81 -14.60 -9.26 -0.31
C GLU A 81 -13.58 -9.65 -1.39
N GLN A 82 -13.89 -9.37 -2.66
CA GLN A 82 -13.00 -9.68 -3.79
C GLN A 82 -11.73 -8.83 -3.80
N LEU A 83 -11.80 -7.56 -3.43
CA LEU A 83 -10.66 -6.66 -3.32
C LEU A 83 -9.70 -7.06 -2.20
N GLY A 84 -10.20 -7.72 -1.15
CA GLY A 84 -9.37 -8.21 -0.05
C GLY A 84 -8.60 -7.12 0.68
N LEU A 85 -9.22 -5.96 0.93
CA LEU A 85 -8.60 -4.72 1.39
C LEU A 85 -8.10 -4.70 2.84
N THR A 86 -8.23 -5.80 3.57
CA THR A 86 -7.77 -5.88 4.97
C THR A 86 -6.29 -6.21 5.08
N ALA A 87 -5.67 -5.80 6.19
CA ALA A 87 -4.24 -6.01 6.43
C ALA A 87 -3.83 -7.49 6.30
N GLN A 88 -4.64 -8.41 6.82
CA GLN A 88 -4.37 -9.85 6.77
C GLN A 88 -4.37 -10.39 5.33
N ARG A 89 -5.37 -10.00 4.54
CA ARG A 89 -5.48 -10.42 3.14
C ARG A 89 -4.33 -9.87 2.31
N LEU A 90 -4.03 -8.58 2.46
CA LEU A 90 -2.95 -7.92 1.73
C LEU A 90 -1.57 -8.46 2.10
N LYS A 91 -1.37 -8.83 3.38
CA LYS A 91 -0.16 -9.51 3.81
C LYS A 91 -0.02 -10.88 3.17
N ALA A 92 -1.11 -11.66 3.10
CA ALA A 92 -1.11 -12.97 2.44
C ALA A 92 -0.85 -12.88 0.93
N LEU A 93 -1.29 -11.80 0.29
CA LEU A 93 -1.03 -11.50 -1.13
C LEU A 93 0.38 -10.94 -1.39
N GLY A 94 1.13 -10.56 -0.34
CA GLY A 94 2.46 -9.98 -0.48
C GLY A 94 2.45 -8.50 -0.89
N LEU A 95 1.30 -7.81 -0.74
CA LEU A 95 1.17 -6.39 -1.07
C LEU A 95 1.64 -5.46 0.05
N ILE A 96 1.70 -5.95 1.29
CA ILE A 96 2.30 -5.27 2.43
C ILE A 96 3.31 -6.17 3.13
N ASP A 97 4.30 -5.57 3.81
CA ASP A 97 5.39 -6.31 4.45
C ASP A 97 5.09 -6.69 5.89
N LYS A 98 4.39 -5.83 6.62
CA LYS A 98 4.15 -6.05 8.05
C LYS A 98 2.84 -5.41 8.51
N ILE A 99 2.13 -6.14 9.35
CA ILE A 99 0.98 -5.62 10.09
C ILE A 99 1.48 -5.09 11.43
N VAL A 100 1.11 -3.85 11.74
CA VAL A 100 1.37 -3.24 13.05
C VAL A 100 0.12 -3.38 13.88
N ALA A 101 0.23 -4.12 14.99
CA ALA A 101 -0.89 -4.35 15.90
C ALA A 101 -1.35 -3.05 16.55
N GLU A 102 -2.64 -2.89 16.66
CA GLU A 102 -3.27 -1.78 17.34
C GLU A 102 -3.73 -2.17 18.76
N PRO A 103 -3.82 -1.20 19.69
CA PRO A 103 -4.46 -1.42 20.98
C PRO A 103 -5.91 -1.87 20.81
N THR A 104 -6.46 -2.53 21.83
CA THR A 104 -7.87 -2.91 21.87
C THR A 104 -8.76 -1.69 21.67
N GLY A 105 -9.62 -1.73 20.67
CA GLY A 105 -10.51 -0.64 20.30
C GLY A 105 -9.91 0.38 19.31
N GLY A 106 -8.68 0.14 18.80
CA GLY A 106 -8.04 0.93 17.75
C GLY A 106 -6.95 1.89 18.25
N ALA A 107 -6.16 2.38 17.31
CA ALA A 107 -5.00 3.24 17.55
C ALA A 107 -5.28 4.48 18.43
N HIS A 108 -6.49 5.05 18.30
CA HIS A 108 -6.92 6.25 19.03
C HIS A 108 -7.28 6.02 20.50
N ARG A 109 -7.35 4.76 20.93
CA ARG A 109 -7.71 4.41 22.32
C ARG A 109 -6.52 4.44 23.28
N ASP A 110 -5.32 4.16 22.76
CA ASP A 110 -4.09 4.17 23.56
C ASP A 110 -2.92 4.58 22.66
N TYR A 111 -2.65 5.89 22.66
CA TYR A 111 -1.59 6.47 21.85
C TYR A 111 -0.20 6.01 22.26
N ASP A 112 0.06 5.80 23.55
CA ASP A 112 1.38 5.41 24.04
C ASP A 112 1.75 4.01 23.55
N THR A 113 0.81 3.07 23.69
CA THR A 113 0.98 1.71 23.14
C THR A 113 1.12 1.74 21.62
N MET A 114 0.30 2.53 20.91
CA MET A 114 0.37 2.63 19.46
C MET A 114 1.69 3.23 19.00
N MET A 115 2.14 4.32 19.62
CA MET A 115 3.43 4.95 19.28
C MET A 115 4.61 4.01 19.55
N SER A 116 4.57 3.25 20.63
CA SER A 116 5.60 2.24 20.95
C SER A 116 5.65 1.15 19.87
N SER A 117 4.49 0.62 19.47
CA SER A 117 4.38 -0.39 18.41
C SER A 117 4.90 0.13 17.07
N MET A 118 4.52 1.35 16.71
CA MET A 118 4.95 2.01 15.47
C MET A 118 6.46 2.29 15.48
N ARG A 119 7.00 2.84 16.58
CA ARG A 119 8.44 3.08 16.73
C ARG A 119 9.24 1.79 16.51
N LYS A 120 8.80 0.70 17.14
CA LYS A 120 9.44 -0.61 16.98
C LYS A 120 9.40 -1.08 15.52
N ALA A 121 8.24 -1.00 14.88
CA ALA A 121 8.07 -1.44 13.49
C ALA A 121 8.95 -0.63 12.52
N LEU A 122 9.00 0.69 12.68
CA LEU A 122 9.82 1.59 11.87
C LEU A 122 11.32 1.32 12.09
N ALA A 123 11.77 1.19 13.35
CA ALA A 123 13.17 0.93 13.68
C ALA A 123 13.63 -0.43 13.12
N GLU A 124 12.82 -1.46 13.22
CA GLU A 124 13.10 -2.78 12.63
C GLU A 124 13.18 -2.70 11.11
N SER A 125 12.29 -1.95 10.47
CA SER A 125 12.32 -1.76 9.02
C SER A 125 13.55 -0.99 8.56
N LEU A 126 13.94 0.07 9.24
CA LEU A 126 15.15 0.83 8.93
C LEU A 126 16.41 -0.03 9.01
N LYS A 127 16.51 -0.90 10.02
CA LYS A 127 17.66 -1.81 10.17
C LYS A 127 17.89 -2.72 8.98
N THR A 128 16.86 -3.02 8.19
CA THR A 128 17.02 -3.87 7.00
C THR A 128 17.85 -3.21 5.91
N PHE A 129 18.07 -1.91 6.01
CA PHE A 129 18.84 -1.12 5.05
C PHE A 129 20.22 -0.71 5.57
N ASP A 130 20.57 -1.07 6.82
CA ASP A 130 21.88 -0.73 7.39
C ASP A 130 23.02 -1.29 6.54
N GLY A 131 23.91 -0.41 6.09
CA GLY A 131 25.04 -0.75 5.24
C GLY A 131 24.69 -1.10 3.79
N MET A 132 23.43 -0.96 3.36
CA MET A 132 23.05 -1.19 1.97
C MET A 132 23.57 -0.07 1.07
N LYS A 133 24.19 -0.45 -0.06
CA LYS A 133 24.63 0.52 -1.08
C LYS A 133 23.42 1.02 -1.87
N VAL A 134 23.53 2.23 -2.41
CA VAL A 134 22.48 2.89 -3.19
C VAL A 134 22.03 2.03 -4.36
N ASP A 135 22.98 1.51 -5.16
CA ASP A 135 22.65 0.65 -6.31
C ASP A 135 21.82 -0.59 -5.89
N ALA A 136 22.20 -1.22 -4.77
CA ALA A 136 21.47 -2.38 -4.25
C ALA A 136 20.08 -2.00 -3.72
N LEU A 137 19.91 -0.79 -3.17
CA LEU A 137 18.61 -0.27 -2.74
C LEU A 137 17.68 -0.06 -3.94
N LEU A 138 18.18 0.59 -4.99
CA LEU A 138 17.40 0.87 -6.19
C LEU A 138 17.02 -0.42 -6.94
N GLU A 139 17.96 -1.35 -7.08
CA GLU A 139 17.67 -2.67 -7.68
C GLU A 139 16.61 -3.44 -6.88
N ARG A 140 16.75 -3.50 -5.54
CA ARG A 140 15.75 -4.13 -4.68
C ARG A 140 14.36 -3.49 -4.82
N ARG A 141 14.30 -2.16 -4.94
CA ARG A 141 13.03 -1.43 -5.19
C ARG A 141 12.43 -1.81 -6.52
N HIS A 142 13.23 -1.85 -7.57
CA HIS A 142 12.80 -2.26 -8.91
C HIS A 142 12.28 -3.70 -8.89
N GLU A 143 13.06 -4.65 -8.38
CA GLU A 143 12.64 -6.05 -8.26
C GLU A 143 11.33 -6.22 -7.48
N ARG A 144 11.17 -5.46 -6.37
CA ARG A 144 9.94 -5.46 -5.60
C ARG A 144 8.74 -5.03 -6.44
N LEU A 145 8.84 -3.91 -7.15
CA LEU A 145 7.75 -3.40 -7.99
C LEU A 145 7.40 -4.38 -9.10
N MET A 146 8.39 -5.00 -9.73
CA MET A 146 8.19 -5.99 -10.79
C MET A 146 7.67 -7.34 -10.28
N SER A 147 7.79 -7.63 -8.99
CA SER A 147 7.32 -8.87 -8.37
C SER A 147 5.82 -8.86 -8.01
N TYR A 148 5.15 -7.73 -8.08
CA TYR A 148 3.73 -7.65 -7.77
C TYR A 148 2.88 -8.42 -8.76
N GLY A 149 1.93 -9.19 -8.21
CA GLY A 149 1.02 -10.02 -8.98
C GLY A 149 1.57 -11.45 -9.21
N LYS A 150 0.75 -12.43 -8.83
CA LYS A 150 1.04 -13.85 -9.06
C LYS A 150 0.12 -14.34 -10.17
N PHE A 151 0.70 -14.78 -11.28
CA PHE A 151 -0.05 -15.37 -12.38
C PHE A 151 0.61 -16.70 -12.81
N LYS A 152 -0.18 -17.52 -13.48
CA LYS A 152 0.34 -18.71 -14.19
C LYS A 152 0.08 -18.51 -15.66
N GLU A 153 1.10 -18.64 -16.47
CA GLU A 153 0.92 -18.77 -17.90
C GLU A 153 0.24 -20.11 -18.17
N ILE A 154 -0.87 -20.07 -18.89
CA ILE A 154 -1.52 -21.28 -19.40
C ILE A 154 -0.91 -21.49 -20.78
N GLU A 155 -0.09 -22.55 -20.95
CA GLU A 155 0.38 -22.95 -22.26
C GLU A 155 -0.85 -23.14 -23.16
N ALA A 156 -0.91 -22.36 -24.25
CA ALA A 156 -1.92 -22.57 -25.27
C ALA A 156 -1.71 -23.99 -25.83
N LYS A 157 -2.66 -24.88 -25.61
CA LYS A 157 -2.67 -26.18 -26.26
C LYS A 157 -2.74 -25.91 -27.76
N SER A 158 -1.61 -26.13 -28.46
CA SER A 158 -1.51 -26.18 -29.91
C SER A 158 -2.38 -27.29 -30.49
#